data_b8416e35a39797a36f6d369208a1987f
#
_entry.id   b8416e35a39797a36f6d369208a1987f
#
_cell.length_a   1.000
_cell.length_b   1.000
_cell.length_c   1.000
_cell.angle_alpha   90.00
_cell.angle_beta   90.00
_cell.angle_gamma   90.00
#
_symmetry.space_group_name_H-M   'P 1'
#
loop_
_entity.id
_entity.type
_entity.pdbx_description
1 polymer ?
#
loop_
_entity_poly.entity_id
_entity_poly.type
_entity_poly.pdbx_seq_one_letter_code
_entity_poly.pdbx_strand_id
1 'polypeptide(L)'
;MIEYGFSVHEIVLRRRLKRKGSKYNDGYVGIHSLPIRAQNTVINGWKYSDDGRELVAVEQMIPSPLYDRLVISGIEIPRKKFLLFNTDTHKGNPVGNSPFKACYIPWCYRVDIEERESVGIGRDLQGIFLAEIPPNYLDPDATEAEKATGEMFKAIAAGVQNNEKAGLVLPKQTDYDSKQDMFRYSLLQTSGSRAYNTSDIIARYDRKILTALFADLLSMGQNSVGSFSLADAKSSILAMAIEFRLKEIKDVLDTHLIPCYTR
;
A
#
# COMPACT_ATOMS: atom_id res chain seq x y z
N MET A 1 -11.42 -1.14 11.92
CA MET A 1 -11.90 0.25 11.91
C MET A 1 -10.97 1.16 11.10
N ILE A 2 -9.68 1.17 11.33
CA ILE A 2 -8.73 2.06 10.63
C ILE A 2 -8.69 1.78 9.12
N GLU A 3 -8.58 0.52 8.72
CA GLU A 3 -8.44 0.11 7.32
C GLU A 3 -9.69 0.37 6.48
N TYR A 4 -10.85 -0.07 6.94
CA TYR A 4 -12.12 0.01 6.20
C TYR A 4 -13.02 1.18 6.59
N GLY A 5 -12.65 1.95 7.61
CA GLY A 5 -13.51 2.98 8.18
C GLY A 5 -14.58 2.45 9.13
N PHE A 6 -14.80 1.14 9.21
CA PHE A 6 -15.78 0.52 10.11
C PHE A 6 -15.27 -0.83 10.66
N SER A 7 -15.93 -1.31 11.72
CA SER A 7 -15.69 -2.63 12.28
C SER A 7 -16.99 -3.16 12.90
N VAL A 8 -17.37 -4.39 12.55
CA VAL A 8 -18.57 -5.07 13.05
C VAL A 8 -18.17 -6.14 14.04
N HIS A 9 -18.68 -6.08 15.25
CA HIS A 9 -18.45 -7.07 16.30
C HIS A 9 -19.74 -7.72 16.72
N GLU A 10 -19.87 -9.03 16.53
CA GLU A 10 -21.07 -9.74 16.96
C GLU A 10 -21.07 -9.90 18.48
N ILE A 11 -22.25 -9.71 19.10
CA ILE A 11 -22.45 -9.89 20.53
C ILE A 11 -22.83 -11.36 20.76
N VAL A 12 -21.90 -12.17 21.24
CA VAL A 12 -22.14 -13.55 21.59
C VAL A 12 -22.44 -13.65 23.09
N LEU A 13 -23.65 -14.07 23.42
CA LEU A 13 -24.13 -14.21 24.77
C LEU A 13 -24.02 -15.64 25.26
N ARG A 14 -23.76 -15.83 26.55
CA ARG A 14 -23.73 -17.12 27.21
C ARG A 14 -24.30 -17.04 28.63
N ARG A 15 -25.07 -18.11 29.04
CA ARG A 15 -25.46 -18.23 30.44
C ARG A 15 -24.25 -18.48 31.32
N ARG A 16 -24.18 -17.78 32.43
CA ARG A 16 -23.10 -17.86 33.44
C ARG A 16 -23.31 -19.08 34.32
N LEU A 17 -22.95 -20.25 33.81
CA LEU A 17 -23.00 -21.53 34.51
C LEU A 17 -21.57 -22.07 34.62
N LYS A 18 -21.09 -22.34 35.86
CA LYS A 18 -19.71 -22.81 36.15
C LYS A 18 -19.33 -24.02 35.26
N ARG A 19 -20.24 -24.99 35.12
CA ARG A 19 -20.04 -26.19 34.27
C ARG A 19 -19.81 -25.91 32.78
N LYS A 20 -20.14 -24.72 32.30
CA LYS A 20 -19.93 -24.27 30.91
C LYS A 20 -18.72 -23.35 30.78
N GLY A 21 -17.79 -23.37 31.74
CA GLY A 21 -16.55 -22.58 31.73
C GLY A 21 -16.73 -21.09 32.06
N SER A 22 -17.87 -20.70 32.68
CA SER A 22 -18.04 -19.38 33.21
C SER A 22 -17.37 -19.25 34.58
N LYS A 23 -16.78 -18.09 34.88
CA LYS A 23 -16.25 -17.74 36.21
C LYS A 23 -17.38 -17.65 37.27
N TYR A 24 -18.58 -17.29 36.85
CA TYR A 24 -19.76 -17.07 37.68
C TYR A 24 -20.78 -18.20 37.51
N ASN A 25 -21.58 -18.47 38.53
CA ASN A 25 -22.60 -19.51 38.57
C ASN A 25 -23.93 -18.94 39.09
N ASP A 26 -24.36 -17.84 38.53
CA ASP A 26 -25.55 -17.10 38.92
C ASP A 26 -26.75 -17.28 37.96
N GLY A 27 -26.55 -18.03 36.88
CA GLY A 27 -27.60 -18.32 35.89
C GLY A 27 -27.94 -17.17 34.95
N TYR A 28 -27.40 -15.97 35.20
CA TYR A 28 -27.64 -14.81 34.32
C TYR A 28 -26.95 -14.99 32.96
N VAL A 29 -27.39 -14.19 32.02
CA VAL A 29 -26.77 -14.12 30.70
C VAL A 29 -25.67 -13.06 30.73
N GLY A 30 -24.51 -13.40 30.25
CA GLY A 30 -23.37 -12.49 30.12
C GLY A 30 -22.76 -12.53 28.71
N ILE A 31 -21.94 -11.54 28.41
CA ILE A 31 -21.16 -11.54 27.17
C ILE A 31 -20.14 -12.67 27.24
N HIS A 32 -20.13 -13.50 26.21
CA HIS A 32 -19.09 -14.52 26.05
C HIS A 32 -17.90 -13.96 25.28
N SER A 33 -18.17 -13.31 24.17
CA SER A 33 -17.14 -12.75 23.28
C SER A 33 -17.76 -11.70 22.36
N LEU A 34 -16.91 -10.87 21.79
CA LEU A 34 -17.25 -9.87 20.78
C LEU A 34 -16.38 -10.13 19.53
N PRO A 35 -16.57 -11.27 18.82
CA PRO A 35 -15.77 -11.58 17.65
C PRO A 35 -16.00 -10.54 16.55
N ILE A 36 -14.88 -10.12 15.95
CA ILE A 36 -14.92 -9.26 14.76
C ILE A 36 -15.44 -10.07 13.57
N ARG A 37 -16.31 -9.48 12.79
CA ARG A 37 -16.71 -9.98 11.48
C ARG A 37 -15.81 -9.36 10.42
N ALA A 38 -15.25 -10.19 9.53
CA ALA A 38 -14.32 -9.72 8.50
C ALA A 38 -14.99 -8.68 7.61
N GLN A 39 -14.42 -7.47 7.56
CA GLN A 39 -15.03 -6.32 6.91
C GLN A 39 -15.25 -6.53 5.41
N ASN A 40 -14.33 -7.20 4.72
CA ASN A 40 -14.46 -7.54 3.30
C ASN A 40 -15.66 -8.43 3.00
N THR A 41 -16.19 -9.18 3.99
CA THR A 41 -17.36 -10.05 3.82
C THR A 41 -18.69 -9.34 4.09
N VAL A 42 -18.66 -8.14 4.70
CA VAL A 42 -19.88 -7.38 5.07
C VAL A 42 -20.02 -6.05 4.32
N ILE A 43 -19.07 -5.68 3.45
CA ILE A 43 -19.00 -4.35 2.84
C ILE A 43 -20.24 -3.96 2.03
N ASN A 44 -20.92 -4.90 1.43
CA ASN A 44 -22.14 -4.70 0.64
C ASN A 44 -23.39 -5.26 1.30
N GLY A 45 -23.28 -5.74 2.54
CA GLY A 45 -24.35 -6.46 3.24
C GLY A 45 -25.22 -5.59 4.14
N TRP A 46 -25.25 -4.27 3.97
CA TRP A 46 -26.02 -3.37 4.83
C TRP A 46 -27.49 -3.38 4.46
N LYS A 47 -28.37 -3.80 5.40
CA LYS A 47 -29.81 -3.82 5.23
C LYS A 47 -30.46 -2.70 6.03
N TYR A 48 -31.26 -1.92 5.34
CA TYR A 48 -32.00 -0.81 5.92
C TYR A 48 -33.49 -1.13 6.05
N SER A 49 -34.19 -0.38 6.89
CA SER A 49 -35.64 -0.39 6.96
C SER A 49 -36.28 0.04 5.62
N ASP A 50 -37.56 -0.25 5.41
CA ASP A 50 -38.27 0.06 4.17
C ASP A 50 -38.25 1.55 3.83
N ASP A 51 -38.16 2.44 4.84
CA ASP A 51 -38.02 3.88 4.67
C ASP A 51 -36.55 4.33 4.42
N GLY A 52 -35.60 3.42 4.43
CA GLY A 52 -34.17 3.67 4.18
C GLY A 52 -33.44 4.46 5.28
N ARG A 53 -34.08 4.70 6.44
CA ARG A 53 -33.53 5.57 7.48
C ARG A 53 -32.70 4.84 8.53
N GLU A 54 -33.08 3.62 8.86
CA GLU A 54 -32.45 2.87 9.95
C GLU A 54 -31.74 1.62 9.45
N LEU A 55 -30.55 1.37 9.97
CA LEU A 55 -29.83 0.13 9.74
C LEU A 55 -30.46 -1.00 10.56
N VAL A 56 -31.07 -1.98 9.90
CA VAL A 56 -31.81 -3.08 10.52
C VAL A 56 -30.94 -4.31 10.73
N ALA A 57 -30.07 -4.64 9.79
CA ALA A 57 -29.23 -5.80 9.83
C ALA A 57 -27.97 -5.64 8.98
N VAL A 58 -27.02 -6.53 9.17
CA VAL A 58 -25.88 -6.72 8.26
C VAL A 58 -25.86 -8.16 7.78
N GLU A 59 -25.65 -8.34 6.49
CA GLU A 59 -25.47 -9.64 5.87
C GLU A 59 -23.98 -9.91 5.66
N GLN A 60 -23.50 -10.99 6.25
CA GLN A 60 -22.13 -11.45 6.06
C GLN A 60 -22.11 -12.52 4.96
N MET A 61 -21.36 -12.28 3.92
CA MET A 61 -21.08 -13.24 2.87
C MET A 61 -20.05 -14.26 3.34
N ILE A 62 -20.35 -15.55 3.20
CA ILE A 62 -19.41 -16.61 3.55
C ILE A 62 -18.76 -17.08 2.25
N PRO A 63 -17.43 -16.93 2.08
CA PRO A 63 -16.73 -17.52 0.95
C PRO A 63 -16.82 -19.04 1.05
N SER A 64 -17.26 -19.70 -0.03
CA SER A 64 -17.25 -21.15 -0.09
C SER A 64 -15.80 -21.66 -0.20
N PRO A 65 -15.37 -22.59 0.66
CA PRO A 65 -14.06 -23.21 0.54
C PRO A 65 -13.88 -24.08 -0.71
N LEU A 66 -14.99 -24.41 -1.42
CA LEU A 66 -14.99 -25.30 -2.58
C LEU A 66 -14.94 -24.57 -3.93
N TYR A 67 -15.28 -23.28 -3.97
CA TYR A 67 -15.30 -22.49 -5.20
C TYR A 67 -14.89 -21.06 -4.92
N ASP A 68 -13.87 -20.60 -5.58
CA ASP A 68 -13.22 -19.30 -5.41
C ASP A 68 -14.15 -18.08 -5.69
N ARG A 69 -15.41 -18.30 -6.08
CA ARG A 69 -16.37 -17.26 -6.47
C ARG A 69 -17.82 -17.45 -6.02
N LEU A 70 -18.19 -18.54 -5.36
CA LEU A 70 -19.57 -18.77 -4.98
C LEU A 70 -19.83 -18.42 -3.51
N VAL A 71 -20.45 -17.28 -3.31
CA VAL A 71 -21.14 -16.92 -2.07
C VAL A 71 -22.38 -17.80 -1.97
N ILE A 72 -22.38 -18.79 -1.07
CA ILE A 72 -23.45 -19.77 -1.00
C ILE A 72 -24.66 -19.24 -0.24
N SER A 73 -24.51 -18.44 0.78
CA SER A 73 -25.58 -17.67 1.43
C SER A 73 -24.99 -16.62 2.36
N GLY A 74 -25.66 -15.47 2.46
CA GLY A 74 -25.35 -14.47 3.48
C GLY A 74 -25.97 -14.89 4.82
N ILE A 75 -25.22 -14.76 5.91
CA ILE A 75 -25.78 -14.83 7.25
C ILE A 75 -26.21 -13.43 7.65
N GLU A 76 -27.49 -13.27 7.90
CA GLU A 76 -28.05 -12.02 8.38
C GLU A 76 -27.87 -11.87 9.90
N ILE A 77 -27.21 -10.80 10.33
CA ILE A 77 -27.00 -10.45 11.72
C ILE A 77 -27.85 -9.22 12.04
N PRO A 78 -28.90 -9.33 12.85
CA PRO A 78 -29.75 -8.20 13.21
C PRO A 78 -28.98 -7.12 13.97
N ARG A 79 -29.38 -5.85 13.80
CA ARG A 79 -28.74 -4.67 14.43
C ARG A 79 -28.51 -4.81 15.94
N LYS A 80 -29.44 -5.46 16.65
CA LYS A 80 -29.38 -5.71 18.10
C LYS A 80 -28.30 -6.71 18.52
N LYS A 81 -27.75 -7.48 17.58
CA LYS A 81 -26.76 -8.54 17.85
C LYS A 81 -25.34 -8.14 17.48
N PHE A 82 -25.09 -6.91 17.06
CA PHE A 82 -23.74 -6.47 16.78
C PHE A 82 -23.49 -5.04 17.19
N LEU A 83 -22.21 -4.77 17.50
CA LEU A 83 -21.68 -3.43 17.69
C LEU A 83 -21.07 -2.98 16.38
N LEU A 84 -21.41 -1.78 15.95
CA LEU A 84 -20.82 -1.14 14.78
C LEU A 84 -19.96 0.02 15.27
N PHE A 85 -18.66 -0.11 15.06
CA PHE A 85 -17.70 0.97 15.25
C PHE A 85 -17.38 1.55 13.87
N ASN A 86 -17.52 2.83 13.70
CA ASN A 86 -17.21 3.51 12.45
C ASN A 86 -16.44 4.80 12.73
N THR A 87 -15.68 5.23 11.76
CA THR A 87 -14.91 6.46 11.82
C THR A 87 -15.54 7.46 10.89
N ASP A 88 -15.72 8.68 11.37
CA ASP A 88 -16.05 9.83 10.54
C ASP A 88 -17.29 9.60 9.62
N THR A 89 -18.44 9.30 10.24
CA THR A 89 -19.66 8.97 9.50
C THR A 89 -20.32 10.19 8.88
N HIS A 90 -20.50 10.14 7.57
CA HIS A 90 -21.31 11.12 6.84
C HIS A 90 -22.73 10.59 6.62
N LYS A 91 -23.73 11.35 7.09
CA LYS A 91 -25.16 11.13 6.76
C LYS A 91 -25.69 9.72 7.08
N GLY A 92 -25.27 9.13 8.20
CA GLY A 92 -25.76 7.81 8.61
C GLY A 92 -25.20 6.62 7.80
N ASN A 93 -24.20 6.84 6.97
CA ASN A 93 -23.51 5.75 6.27
C ASN A 93 -22.78 4.86 7.28
N PRO A 94 -23.08 3.56 7.37
CA PRO A 94 -22.41 2.64 8.28
C PRO A 94 -20.95 2.42 7.93
N VAL A 95 -20.57 2.62 6.67
CA VAL A 95 -19.19 2.61 6.20
C VAL A 95 -18.59 3.98 6.45
N GLY A 96 -17.81 4.11 7.51
CA GLY A 96 -17.07 5.34 7.80
C GLY A 96 -15.94 5.62 6.80
N ASN A 97 -15.23 6.70 7.02
CA ASN A 97 -14.04 7.03 6.21
C ASN A 97 -12.79 6.40 6.84
N SER A 98 -12.08 5.59 6.04
CA SER A 98 -10.77 5.09 6.45
C SER A 98 -9.75 6.23 6.48
N PRO A 99 -8.98 6.40 7.58
CA PRO A 99 -7.84 7.32 7.60
C PRO A 99 -6.81 7.04 6.51
N PHE A 100 -6.67 5.78 6.08
CA PHE A 100 -5.76 5.40 5.00
C PHE A 100 -6.16 5.95 3.62
N LYS A 101 -7.40 6.37 3.43
CA LYS A 101 -7.84 7.01 2.19
C LYS A 101 -7.02 8.26 1.87
N ALA A 102 -6.68 9.05 2.89
CA ALA A 102 -5.83 10.23 2.73
C ALA A 102 -4.35 9.87 2.45
N CYS A 103 -3.91 8.66 2.84
CA CYS A 103 -2.55 8.18 2.63
C CYS A 103 -2.34 7.56 1.24
N TYR A 104 -3.40 7.16 0.55
CA TYR A 104 -3.32 6.38 -0.68
C TYR A 104 -2.54 7.10 -1.79
N ILE A 105 -2.90 8.34 -2.10
CA ILE A 105 -2.24 9.10 -3.16
C ILE A 105 -0.75 9.35 -2.85
N PRO A 106 -0.37 9.86 -1.65
CA PRO A 106 1.04 9.98 -1.29
C PRO A 106 1.81 8.66 -1.36
N TRP A 107 1.19 7.55 -0.97
CA TRP A 107 1.78 6.23 -1.05
C TRP A 107 2.04 5.79 -2.50
N CYS A 108 1.08 5.98 -3.40
CA CYS A 108 1.26 5.66 -4.83
C CYS A 108 2.44 6.44 -5.44
N TYR A 109 2.53 7.74 -5.17
CA TYR A 109 3.65 8.54 -5.67
C TYR A 109 5.00 8.15 -5.07
N ARG A 110 5.02 7.77 -3.79
CA ARG A 110 6.22 7.25 -3.15
C ARG A 110 6.73 5.99 -3.84
N VAL A 111 5.85 5.01 -4.06
CA VAL A 111 6.19 3.74 -4.72
C VAL A 111 6.69 3.99 -6.15
N ASP A 112 6.00 4.82 -6.94
CA ASP A 112 6.41 5.16 -8.30
C ASP A 112 7.82 5.79 -8.35
N ILE A 113 8.15 6.65 -7.38
CA ILE A 113 9.48 7.26 -7.31
C ILE A 113 10.55 6.24 -6.91
N GLU A 114 10.28 5.34 -5.96
CA GLU A 114 11.19 4.27 -5.57
C GLU A 114 11.48 3.31 -6.74
N GLU A 115 10.46 2.95 -7.52
CA GLU A 115 10.63 2.14 -8.72
C GLU A 115 11.50 2.85 -9.77
N ARG A 116 11.23 4.12 -10.05
CA ARG A 116 12.02 4.93 -10.99
C ARG A 116 13.45 5.13 -10.50
N GLU A 117 13.64 5.31 -9.21
CA GLU A 117 14.98 5.40 -8.62
C GLU A 117 15.77 4.10 -8.81
N SER A 118 15.15 2.95 -8.54
CA SER A 118 15.76 1.63 -8.73
C SER A 118 16.19 1.41 -10.19
N VAL A 119 15.29 1.72 -11.14
CA VAL A 119 15.60 1.64 -12.58
C VAL A 119 16.72 2.62 -12.97
N GLY A 120 16.66 3.86 -12.44
CA GLY A 120 17.67 4.89 -12.70
C GLY A 120 19.05 4.49 -12.17
N ILE A 121 19.12 3.96 -10.95
CA ILE A 121 20.37 3.46 -10.35
C ILE A 121 20.94 2.30 -11.20
N GLY A 122 20.08 1.35 -11.59
CA GLY A 122 20.50 0.24 -12.43
C GLY A 122 21.12 0.71 -13.77
N ARG A 123 20.50 1.68 -14.42
CA ARG A 123 21.01 2.28 -15.66
C ARG A 123 22.31 3.06 -15.45
N ASP A 124 22.40 3.85 -14.38
CA ASP A 124 23.60 4.63 -14.08
C ASP A 124 24.78 3.74 -13.72
N LEU A 125 24.55 2.63 -13.01
CA LEU A 125 25.61 1.66 -12.66
C LEU A 125 26.10 0.85 -13.87
N GLN A 126 25.19 0.47 -14.77
CA GLN A 126 25.54 -0.33 -15.94
C GLN A 126 26.05 0.55 -17.10
N GLY A 127 25.64 1.82 -17.15
CA GLY A 127 25.84 2.69 -18.30
C GLY A 127 24.98 2.27 -19.51
N ILE A 128 24.95 3.11 -20.54
CA ILE A 128 24.36 2.76 -21.83
C ILE A 128 25.50 2.40 -22.77
N PHE A 129 25.50 1.18 -23.24
CA PHE A 129 26.50 0.73 -24.22
C PHE A 129 26.18 1.36 -25.58
N LEU A 130 27.13 2.14 -26.10
CA LEU A 130 27.07 2.77 -27.42
C LEU A 130 28.05 2.09 -28.35
N ALA A 131 27.57 1.45 -29.41
CA ALA A 131 28.37 0.95 -30.50
C ALA A 131 28.23 1.89 -31.70
N GLU A 132 29.31 2.51 -32.13
CA GLU A 132 29.38 3.29 -33.37
C GLU A 132 29.95 2.40 -34.46
N ILE A 133 29.19 2.13 -35.50
CA ILE A 133 29.56 1.30 -36.65
C ILE A 133 29.31 2.08 -37.94
N PRO A 134 30.07 1.84 -39.01
CA PRO A 134 29.84 2.51 -40.27
C PRO A 134 28.44 2.23 -40.83
N PRO A 135 27.82 3.22 -41.52
CA PRO A 135 26.44 3.10 -42.00
C PRO A 135 26.21 1.95 -42.97
N ASN A 136 27.25 1.53 -43.71
CA ASN A 136 27.15 0.43 -44.65
C ASN A 136 26.71 -0.90 -44.01
N TYR A 137 27.02 -1.10 -42.72
CA TYR A 137 26.62 -2.30 -41.95
C TYR A 137 25.18 -2.27 -41.46
N LEU A 138 24.52 -1.10 -41.58
CA LEU A 138 23.10 -0.89 -41.17
C LEU A 138 22.19 -0.71 -42.40
N ASP A 139 22.76 -0.65 -43.61
CA ASP A 139 21.99 -0.43 -44.84
C ASP A 139 21.15 -1.66 -45.20
N PRO A 140 19.90 -1.55 -45.55
CA PRO A 140 19.06 -2.62 -46.08
C PRO A 140 19.65 -3.28 -47.33
N ASP A 141 20.39 -2.53 -48.14
CA ASP A 141 21.03 -3.00 -49.41
C ASP A 141 22.45 -3.49 -49.25
N ALA A 142 22.97 -3.59 -48.00
CA ALA A 142 24.29 -4.11 -47.69
C ALA A 142 24.46 -5.57 -48.12
N THR A 143 25.73 -5.99 -48.31
CA THR A 143 26.03 -7.37 -48.56
C THR A 143 25.68 -8.27 -47.38
N GLU A 144 25.48 -9.58 -47.61
CA GLU A 144 25.14 -10.55 -46.56
C GLU A 144 26.18 -10.58 -45.42
N ALA A 145 27.47 -10.41 -45.74
CA ALA A 145 28.54 -10.35 -44.75
C ALA A 145 28.49 -9.10 -43.88
N GLU A 146 28.14 -7.94 -44.46
CA GLU A 146 27.97 -6.68 -43.75
C GLU A 146 26.74 -6.73 -42.86
N LYS A 147 25.59 -7.25 -43.32
CA LYS A 147 24.38 -7.46 -42.51
C LYS A 147 24.65 -8.37 -41.32
N ALA A 148 25.32 -9.49 -41.54
CA ALA A 148 25.69 -10.42 -40.46
C ALA A 148 26.57 -9.75 -39.39
N THR A 149 27.48 -8.88 -39.82
CA THR A 149 28.30 -8.09 -38.88
C THR A 149 27.45 -7.08 -38.11
N GLY A 150 26.57 -6.34 -38.78
CA GLY A 150 25.65 -5.40 -38.13
C GLY A 150 24.76 -6.08 -37.09
N GLU A 151 24.18 -7.24 -37.40
CA GLU A 151 23.37 -8.02 -36.45
C GLU A 151 24.20 -8.54 -35.27
N MET A 152 25.45 -8.95 -35.51
CA MET A 152 26.35 -9.32 -34.41
C MET A 152 26.59 -8.17 -33.45
N PHE A 153 26.76 -6.93 -33.92
CA PHE A 153 26.93 -5.75 -33.05
C PHE A 153 25.64 -5.39 -32.30
N LYS A 154 24.50 -5.51 -32.93
CA LYS A 154 23.18 -5.33 -32.24
C LYS A 154 23.00 -6.37 -31.13
N ALA A 155 23.35 -7.66 -31.42
CA ALA A 155 23.27 -8.74 -30.43
C ALA A 155 24.24 -8.54 -29.25
N ILE A 156 25.45 -8.04 -29.53
CA ILE A 156 26.43 -7.69 -28.50
C ILE A 156 25.90 -6.56 -27.61
N ALA A 157 25.37 -5.48 -28.20
CA ALA A 157 24.81 -4.34 -27.45
C ALA A 157 23.66 -4.77 -26.56
N ALA A 158 22.77 -5.63 -27.06
CA ALA A 158 21.67 -6.19 -26.27
C ALA A 158 22.16 -7.13 -25.15
N GLY A 159 23.17 -7.98 -25.43
CA GLY A 159 23.73 -8.91 -24.45
C GLY A 159 24.47 -8.22 -23.29
N VAL A 160 25.16 -7.12 -23.57
CA VAL A 160 25.80 -6.30 -22.50
C VAL A 160 24.75 -5.65 -21.61
N GLN A 161 23.66 -5.17 -22.20
CA GLN A 161 22.57 -4.55 -21.46
C GLN A 161 21.86 -5.54 -20.51
N ASN A 162 21.82 -6.82 -20.90
CA ASN A 162 21.18 -7.88 -20.09
C ASN A 162 22.15 -8.57 -19.11
N ASN A 163 23.37 -8.09 -18.95
CA ASN A 163 24.39 -8.69 -18.07
C ASN A 163 24.80 -10.13 -18.47
N GLU A 164 24.50 -10.55 -19.70
CA GLU A 164 24.81 -11.92 -20.18
C GLU A 164 26.27 -12.07 -20.64
N LYS A 165 26.96 -10.97 -20.93
CA LYS A 165 28.33 -10.95 -21.41
C LYS A 165 29.22 -10.01 -20.62
N ALA A 166 30.16 -10.54 -19.89
CA ALA A 166 31.11 -9.81 -19.06
C ALA A 166 32.34 -9.26 -19.81
N GLY A 167 32.54 -9.62 -21.08
CA GLY A 167 33.69 -9.21 -21.87
C GLY A 167 33.39 -9.09 -23.35
N LEU A 168 33.98 -8.09 -23.98
CA LEU A 168 33.89 -7.82 -25.42
C LEU A 168 35.24 -7.90 -26.07
N VAL A 169 35.36 -8.73 -27.09
CA VAL A 169 36.53 -8.75 -28.01
C VAL A 169 36.08 -8.10 -29.29
N LEU A 170 36.74 -7.02 -29.67
CA LEU A 170 36.31 -6.17 -30.77
C LEU A 170 37.44 -6.07 -31.81
N PRO A 171 37.15 -6.22 -33.12
CA PRO A 171 38.15 -5.95 -34.14
C PRO A 171 38.44 -4.43 -34.17
N LYS A 172 39.70 -4.07 -34.11
CA LYS A 172 40.15 -2.71 -34.32
C LYS A 172 40.55 -2.55 -35.78
N GLN A 173 39.77 -1.79 -36.53
CA GLN A 173 40.10 -1.43 -37.89
C GLN A 173 40.16 0.12 -37.98
N THR A 174 41.30 0.59 -38.44
CA THR A 174 41.53 2.04 -38.64
C THR A 174 41.39 2.35 -40.12
N ASP A 175 40.60 3.34 -40.47
CA ASP A 175 40.49 3.79 -41.86
C ASP A 175 41.83 4.39 -42.31
N TYR A 176 42.27 4.02 -43.50
CA TYR A 176 43.62 4.33 -44.00
C TYR A 176 43.74 5.83 -44.35
N ASP A 177 42.66 6.45 -44.80
CA ASP A 177 42.66 7.85 -45.26
C ASP A 177 42.39 8.82 -44.08
N SER A 178 41.45 8.52 -43.18
CA SER A 178 41.09 9.40 -42.10
C SER A 178 41.84 9.17 -40.78
N LYS A 179 42.54 8.05 -40.65
CA LYS A 179 43.19 7.60 -39.41
C LYS A 179 42.26 7.50 -38.22
N GLN A 180 40.96 7.41 -38.44
CA GLN A 180 39.94 7.23 -37.41
C GLN A 180 39.57 5.75 -37.27
N ASP A 181 39.24 5.33 -36.04
CA ASP A 181 38.75 3.99 -35.79
C ASP A 181 37.36 3.82 -36.42
N MET A 182 37.18 2.84 -37.30
CA MET A 182 35.92 2.55 -38.00
C MET A 182 34.85 2.03 -37.02
N PHE A 183 35.28 1.38 -35.95
CA PHE A 183 34.39 0.85 -34.91
C PHE A 183 34.78 1.43 -33.58
N ARG A 184 33.80 2.06 -32.89
CA ARG A 184 34.02 2.66 -31.58
C ARG A 184 32.99 2.16 -30.62
N TYR A 185 33.41 1.91 -29.39
CA TYR A 185 32.56 1.51 -28.29
C TYR A 185 32.80 2.43 -27.11
N SER A 186 31.72 2.86 -26.53
CA SER A 186 31.77 3.70 -25.34
C SER A 186 30.60 3.37 -24.41
N LEU A 187 30.86 3.49 -23.13
CA LEU A 187 29.80 3.50 -22.12
C LEU A 187 29.37 4.94 -21.91
N LEU A 188 28.13 5.25 -22.31
CA LEU A 188 27.49 6.49 -21.95
C LEU A 188 27.13 6.40 -20.48
N GLN A 189 27.94 6.97 -19.63
CA GLN A 189 27.62 7.20 -18.21
C GLN A 189 27.10 8.60 -18.04
N THR A 190 26.01 8.73 -17.29
CA THR A 190 25.51 10.04 -16.94
C THR A 190 26.43 10.67 -15.92
N SER A 191 27.41 11.46 -16.36
CA SER A 191 28.37 12.16 -15.48
C SER A 191 27.80 13.41 -14.81
N GLY A 192 26.48 13.60 -14.88
CA GLY A 192 25.79 14.74 -14.24
C GLY A 192 25.31 14.41 -12.84
N SER A 193 25.46 15.34 -11.90
CA SER A 193 24.73 15.26 -10.63
C SER A 193 23.22 15.16 -10.93
N ARG A 194 22.53 14.20 -10.33
CA ARG A 194 21.07 14.10 -10.49
C ARG A 194 20.43 15.41 -10.14
N ALA A 195 19.63 15.97 -11.03
CA ALA A 195 18.92 17.23 -10.83
C ALA A 195 17.89 17.15 -9.69
N TYR A 196 17.54 15.93 -9.27
CA TYR A 196 16.54 15.68 -8.24
C TYR A 196 17.10 14.76 -7.15
N ASN A 197 16.96 15.21 -5.88
CA ASN A 197 17.22 14.36 -4.73
C ASN A 197 15.97 13.50 -4.46
N THR A 198 15.99 12.24 -4.89
CA THR A 198 14.88 11.30 -4.71
C THR A 198 14.60 11.03 -3.24
N SER A 199 15.64 11.00 -2.39
CA SER A 199 15.49 10.79 -0.96
C SER A 199 14.67 11.90 -0.29
N ASP A 200 14.86 13.18 -0.67
CA ASP A 200 14.06 14.28 -0.14
C ASP A 200 12.61 14.23 -0.60
N ILE A 201 12.39 13.74 -1.83
CA ILE A 201 11.04 13.57 -2.38
C ILE A 201 10.32 12.45 -1.63
N ILE A 202 10.97 11.31 -1.42
CA ILE A 202 10.43 10.17 -0.67
C ILE A 202 10.12 10.60 0.77
N ALA A 203 11.06 11.26 1.45
CA ALA A 203 10.86 11.77 2.81
C ALA A 203 9.68 12.75 2.90
N ARG A 204 9.43 13.55 1.86
CA ARG A 204 8.26 14.43 1.79
C ARG A 204 6.95 13.64 1.73
N TYR A 205 6.89 12.54 0.96
CA TYR A 205 5.69 11.70 0.90
C TYR A 205 5.49 10.90 2.19
N ASP A 206 6.55 10.37 2.79
CA ASP A 206 6.49 9.72 4.10
C ASP A 206 5.92 10.66 5.16
N ARG A 207 6.37 11.91 5.19
CA ARG A 207 5.83 12.92 6.11
C ARG A 207 4.35 13.21 5.85
N LYS A 208 3.91 13.27 4.58
CA LYS A 208 2.48 13.42 4.26
C LYS A 208 1.64 12.26 4.78
N ILE A 209 2.13 11.02 4.64
CA ILE A 209 1.46 9.82 5.16
C ILE A 209 1.36 9.89 6.68
N LEU A 210 2.47 10.19 7.37
CA LEU A 210 2.49 10.30 8.83
C LEU A 210 1.57 11.41 9.34
N THR A 211 1.55 12.56 8.66
CA THR A 211 0.66 13.69 9.03
C THR A 211 -0.81 13.30 8.86
N ALA A 212 -1.17 12.58 7.79
CA ALA A 212 -2.55 12.14 7.57
C ALA A 212 -3.03 11.14 8.65
N LEU A 213 -2.12 10.43 9.30
CA LEU A 213 -2.40 9.50 10.39
C LEU A 213 -2.22 10.12 11.79
N PHE A 214 -1.94 11.42 11.88
CA PHE A 214 -1.52 12.10 13.13
C PHE A 214 -0.28 11.49 13.79
N ALA A 215 0.54 10.79 13.02
CA ALA A 215 1.71 10.05 13.48
C ALA A 215 3.04 10.79 13.20
N ASP A 216 2.99 12.07 12.82
CA ASP A 216 4.17 12.88 12.47
C ASP A 216 5.17 13.00 13.64
N LEU A 217 4.71 12.76 14.89
CA LEU A 217 5.58 12.66 16.06
C LEU A 217 6.66 11.57 15.88
N LEU A 218 6.32 10.47 15.22
CA LEU A 218 7.24 9.33 15.03
C LEU A 218 8.43 9.68 14.12
N SER A 219 8.28 10.71 13.28
CA SER A 219 9.35 11.17 12.38
C SER A 219 10.35 12.13 13.06
N MET A 220 10.07 12.62 14.26
CA MET A 220 10.88 13.64 14.92
C MET A 220 12.28 13.16 15.36
N GLY A 221 12.50 11.86 15.50
CA GLY A 221 13.81 11.30 15.83
C GLY A 221 14.82 11.31 14.67
N GLN A 222 14.37 11.59 13.45
CA GLN A 222 15.24 11.58 12.26
C GLN A 222 15.89 12.94 11.96
N ASN A 223 15.38 14.03 12.52
CA ASN A 223 15.93 15.37 12.33
C ASN A 223 16.56 15.88 13.64
N SER A 224 17.83 16.18 13.61
CA SER A 224 18.66 16.56 14.77
C SER A 224 18.30 17.91 15.44
N VAL A 225 17.29 18.62 14.95
CA VAL A 225 16.92 19.96 15.46
C VAL A 225 15.41 20.06 15.64
N GLY A 226 14.90 19.41 16.70
CA GLY A 226 13.51 19.64 17.16
C GLY A 226 13.54 20.42 18.48
N SER A 227 12.88 21.57 18.56
CA SER A 227 12.72 22.24 19.86
C SER A 227 11.81 21.38 20.74
N PHE A 228 12.13 21.27 22.03
CA PHE A 228 11.36 20.52 23.02
C PHE A 228 9.87 20.93 23.03
N SER A 229 9.59 22.21 22.85
CA SER A 229 8.23 22.76 22.76
C SER A 229 7.44 22.24 21.56
N LEU A 230 8.09 22.00 20.40
CA LEU A 230 7.42 21.42 19.23
C LEU A 230 7.11 19.94 19.44
N ALA A 231 8.01 19.20 20.11
CA ALA A 231 7.77 17.80 20.46
C ALA A 231 6.57 17.66 21.42
N ASP A 232 6.48 18.54 22.42
CA ASP A 232 5.38 18.56 23.39
C ASP A 232 4.04 18.90 22.72
N ALA A 233 4.00 19.91 21.84
CA ALA A 233 2.81 20.29 21.09
C ALA A 233 2.30 19.13 20.19
N LYS A 234 3.20 18.44 19.47
CA LYS A 234 2.85 17.31 18.62
C LYS A 234 2.39 16.09 19.43
N SER A 235 3.03 15.84 20.58
CA SER A 235 2.60 14.81 21.54
C SER A 235 1.19 15.06 22.04
N SER A 236 0.86 16.30 22.36
CA SER A 236 -0.50 16.71 22.80
C SER A 236 -1.53 16.49 21.69
N ILE A 237 -1.21 16.79 20.43
CA ILE A 237 -2.11 16.54 19.29
C ILE A 237 -2.36 15.05 19.10
N LEU A 238 -1.31 14.22 19.18
CA LEU A 238 -1.46 12.77 19.09
C LEU A 238 -2.30 12.22 20.24
N ALA A 239 -2.10 12.70 21.47
CA ALA A 239 -2.88 12.31 22.63
C ALA A 239 -4.38 12.66 22.44
N MET A 240 -4.68 13.85 21.95
CA MET A 240 -6.06 14.27 21.62
C MET A 240 -6.70 13.40 20.54
N ALA A 241 -5.94 13.03 19.50
CA ALA A 241 -6.42 12.15 18.44
C ALA A 241 -6.74 10.74 18.97
N ILE A 242 -5.91 10.21 19.87
CA ILE A 242 -6.14 8.92 20.53
C ILE A 242 -7.37 9.01 21.44
N GLU A 243 -7.47 10.06 22.26
CA GLU A 243 -8.60 10.28 23.16
C GLU A 243 -9.92 10.37 22.38
N PHE A 244 -9.95 11.09 21.27
CA PHE A 244 -11.10 11.17 20.38
C PHE A 244 -11.55 9.77 19.90
N ARG A 245 -10.61 8.93 19.46
CA ARG A 245 -10.92 7.55 19.02
C ARG A 245 -11.41 6.66 20.16
N LEU A 246 -10.84 6.80 21.34
CA LEU A 246 -11.31 6.06 22.53
C LEU A 246 -12.73 6.50 22.91
N LYS A 247 -13.06 7.78 22.79
CA LYS A 247 -14.39 8.31 23.04
C LYS A 247 -15.41 7.74 22.04
N GLU A 248 -15.10 7.70 20.74
CA GLU A 248 -15.98 7.07 19.74
C GLU A 248 -16.28 5.59 20.11
N ILE A 249 -15.26 4.83 20.52
CA ILE A 249 -15.45 3.43 20.97
C ILE A 249 -16.32 3.38 22.22
N LYS A 250 -16.06 4.22 23.20
CA LYS A 250 -16.84 4.31 24.44
C LYS A 250 -18.29 4.61 24.15
N ASP A 251 -18.59 5.61 23.31
CA ASP A 251 -19.96 6.02 22.98
C ASP A 251 -20.78 4.87 22.36
N VAL A 252 -20.15 4.04 21.51
CA VAL A 252 -20.80 2.83 20.96
C VAL A 252 -21.10 1.81 22.05
N LEU A 253 -20.16 1.60 22.99
CA LEU A 253 -20.37 0.67 24.10
C LEU A 253 -21.46 1.14 25.06
N ASP A 254 -21.45 2.42 25.40
CA ASP A 254 -22.42 3.03 26.31
C ASP A 254 -23.83 3.03 25.70
N THR A 255 -23.93 3.28 24.39
CA THR A 255 -25.22 3.40 23.70
C THR A 255 -25.83 2.04 23.34
N HIS A 256 -25.02 1.07 22.95
CA HIS A 256 -25.53 -0.19 22.37
C HIS A 256 -25.27 -1.42 23.21
N LEU A 257 -24.18 -1.48 23.97
CA LEU A 257 -23.83 -2.65 24.75
C LEU A 257 -24.42 -2.61 26.17
N ILE A 258 -24.22 -1.50 26.88
CA ILE A 258 -24.65 -1.37 28.28
C ILE A 258 -26.16 -1.50 28.43
N PRO A 259 -27.03 -0.85 27.58
CA PRO A 259 -28.48 -0.99 27.70
C PRO A 259 -28.99 -2.43 27.47
N CYS A 260 -28.23 -3.26 26.79
CA CYS A 260 -28.59 -4.69 26.63
C CYS A 260 -28.48 -5.49 27.92
N TYR A 261 -27.80 -4.96 28.96
CA TYR A 261 -27.58 -5.63 30.25
C TYR A 261 -28.37 -5.02 31.40
N THR A 262 -28.86 -3.80 31.26
CA THR A 262 -29.58 -3.10 32.31
C THR A 262 -31.07 -3.26 32.22
N ARG A 263 -31.57 -3.98 31.23
CA ARG A 263 -32.96 -4.42 31.05
C ARG A 263 -33.03 -5.94 31.32
#